data_285275bd8d73c345e1cd90f9b93c269e
#
_entry.id   285275bd8d73c345e1cd90f9b93c269e
#
_cell.length_a   1.000
_cell.length_b   1.000
_cell.length_c   1.000
_cell.angle_alpha   90.00
_cell.angle_beta   90.00
_cell.angle_gamma   90.00
#
_symmetry.space_group_name_H-M   'P 1'
#
loop_
_entity.id
_entity.type
_entity.pdbx_description
1 polymer ?
#
loop_
_entity_poly.entity_id
_entity_poly.type
_entity_poly.pdbx_seq_one_letter_code
_entity_poly.pdbx_strand_id
1 'polypeptide(L)'
;MRKLDGKPAQNRPDAPHSQPNQAASPPKAVGAGDEFQGVKVIAVAKDEATVEIQGARRTLRLGEAPVSVGGRSGSGKRIQLVADGRGHFVNSGTINGQVMQYMVDTGASTVAIGRPDAERMGLNYQSGQPVRVNTANGVAQGWRMKLDSIRIGDVEVFGVEAIITSQPMPYVLLGNSFLNEIQLTRTNDQMVLEKRR
;
A
#
# COMPACT_ATOMS: atom_id res chain seq x y z
N MET A 1 -54.73 49.36 -4.87
CA MET A 1 -55.18 48.46 -3.81
C MET A 1 -54.89 47.02 -4.19
N ARG A 2 -53.98 46.40 -3.53
CA ARG A 2 -53.77 45.03 -3.16
C ARG A 2 -52.31 44.59 -3.14
N LYS A 3 -51.95 44.15 -1.99
CA LYS A 3 -50.67 43.71 -1.45
C LYS A 3 -50.06 42.57 -2.23
N LEU A 4 -48.73 42.60 -2.37
CA LEU A 4 -47.87 41.49 -2.75
C LEU A 4 -47.41 40.77 -1.49
N ASP A 5 -47.82 39.53 -1.36
CA ASP A 5 -47.33 38.67 -0.29
C ASP A 5 -46.07 37.94 -0.73
N GLY A 6 -45.08 38.03 0.14
CA GLY A 6 -43.74 37.47 -0.05
C GLY A 6 -43.74 35.96 -0.01
N LYS A 7 -42.95 35.36 -0.87
CA LYS A 7 -42.64 33.94 -0.93
C LYS A 7 -41.39 33.69 -0.03
N PRO A 8 -41.46 32.75 0.93
CA PRO A 8 -40.30 32.42 1.74
C PRO A 8 -39.28 31.61 0.94
N ALA A 9 -38.03 31.88 1.18
CA ALA A 9 -36.88 31.22 0.60
C ALA A 9 -36.89 29.75 0.99
N GLN A 10 -36.75 28.88 -0.01
CA GLN A 10 -36.54 27.45 0.19
C GLN A 10 -35.12 27.19 0.71
N ASN A 11 -35.07 26.62 1.89
CA ASN A 11 -33.88 26.07 2.52
C ASN A 11 -33.30 24.96 1.62
N ARG A 12 -32.09 25.16 1.10
CA ARG A 12 -31.31 24.09 0.47
C ARG A 12 -30.71 23.25 1.59
N PRO A 13 -30.78 21.92 1.55
CA PRO A 13 -30.05 21.09 2.49
C PRO A 13 -28.56 21.24 2.22
N ASP A 14 -27.81 21.47 3.30
CA ASP A 14 -26.37 21.51 3.32
C ASP A 14 -25.75 20.25 2.71
N ALA A 15 -24.85 20.46 1.77
CA ALA A 15 -23.99 19.41 1.27
C ALA A 15 -23.09 18.88 2.42
N PRO A 16 -22.84 17.56 2.49
CA PRO A 16 -21.97 17.03 3.52
C PRO A 16 -20.57 17.62 3.34
N HIS A 17 -20.07 18.22 4.41
CA HIS A 17 -18.71 18.70 4.50
C HIS A 17 -17.75 17.52 4.20
N SER A 18 -17.10 17.59 3.04
CA SER A 18 -15.95 16.77 2.72
C SER A 18 -14.88 17.04 3.77
N GLN A 19 -14.59 16.07 4.60
CA GLN A 19 -13.46 16.14 5.51
C GLN A 19 -12.19 16.32 4.66
N PRO A 20 -11.29 17.23 5.02
CA PRO A 20 -10.05 17.39 4.30
C PRO A 20 -9.26 16.07 4.43
N ASN A 21 -8.95 15.50 3.27
CA ASN A 21 -7.94 14.47 3.09
C ASN A 21 -6.75 14.81 3.99
N GLN A 22 -6.36 13.91 4.90
CA GLN A 22 -5.16 14.10 5.69
C GLN A 22 -3.99 14.10 4.72
N ALA A 23 -3.64 15.29 4.27
CA ALA A 23 -2.45 15.54 3.51
C ALA A 23 -1.27 15.00 4.31
N ALA A 24 -0.45 14.18 3.68
CA ALA A 24 0.83 13.77 4.24
C ALA A 24 1.50 15.03 4.81
N SER A 25 1.97 14.95 6.06
CA SER A 25 2.64 16.08 6.71
C SER A 25 3.72 16.62 5.78
N PRO A 26 3.83 17.94 5.63
CA PRO A 26 4.84 18.50 4.74
C PRO A 26 6.23 17.99 5.12
N PRO A 27 7.13 17.77 4.15
CA PRO A 27 8.47 17.29 4.42
C PRO A 27 9.16 18.24 5.42
N LYS A 28 9.63 17.68 6.53
CA LYS A 28 10.35 18.42 7.56
C LYS A 28 11.84 18.31 7.28
N ALA A 29 12.52 19.44 7.18
CA ALA A 29 13.97 19.44 7.13
C ALA A 29 14.53 18.97 8.49
N VAL A 30 15.41 17.98 8.50
CA VAL A 30 16.08 17.45 9.68
C VAL A 30 17.60 17.53 9.49
N GLY A 31 18.32 17.89 10.54
CA GLY A 31 19.77 17.98 10.58
C GLY A 31 20.39 16.90 11.46
N ALA A 32 21.72 16.85 11.48
CA ALA A 32 22.45 15.98 12.38
C ALA A 32 22.13 16.32 13.85
N GLY A 33 21.72 15.32 14.63
CA GLY A 33 21.31 15.45 16.02
C GLY A 33 19.80 15.50 16.22
N ASP A 34 19.00 15.72 15.17
CA ASP A 34 17.54 15.75 15.25
C ASP A 34 16.96 14.34 15.43
N GLU A 35 15.84 14.28 16.16
CA GLU A 35 15.04 13.07 16.30
C GLU A 35 13.62 13.32 15.82
N PHE A 36 13.12 12.43 14.96
CA PHE A 36 11.76 12.48 14.44
C PHE A 36 11.16 11.08 14.31
N GLN A 37 10.03 10.84 14.94
CA GLN A 37 9.29 9.55 14.91
C GLN A 37 10.16 8.33 15.26
N GLY A 38 11.08 8.45 16.24
CA GLY A 38 11.96 7.37 16.66
C GLY A 38 13.17 7.14 15.75
N VAL A 39 13.39 8.03 14.80
CA VAL A 39 14.59 8.08 13.95
C VAL A 39 15.48 9.21 14.40
N LYS A 40 16.71 8.91 14.85
CA LYS A 40 17.71 9.90 15.21
C LYS A 40 18.66 10.10 14.04
N VAL A 41 18.84 11.33 13.58
CA VAL A 41 19.77 11.67 12.53
C VAL A 41 21.18 11.83 13.14
N ILE A 42 22.11 10.97 12.77
CA ILE A 42 23.49 10.98 13.31
C ILE A 42 24.39 11.91 12.50
N ALA A 43 24.30 11.82 11.17
CA ALA A 43 25.10 12.64 10.27
C ALA A 43 24.34 12.86 8.95
N VAL A 44 24.57 13.99 8.30
CA VAL A 44 24.06 14.33 6.97
C VAL A 44 25.23 14.74 6.10
N ALA A 45 25.41 14.08 4.95
CA ALA A 45 26.34 14.44 3.89
C ALA A 45 25.56 14.84 2.63
N LYS A 46 26.26 15.22 1.55
CA LYS A 46 25.65 15.77 0.35
C LYS A 46 24.58 14.87 -0.27
N ASP A 47 24.84 13.56 -0.34
CA ASP A 47 23.99 12.57 -1.02
C ASP A 47 23.58 11.41 -0.10
N GLU A 48 23.95 11.47 1.20
CA GLU A 48 23.65 10.42 2.17
C GLU A 48 23.39 10.99 3.57
N ALA A 49 22.57 10.29 4.34
CA ALA A 49 22.35 10.58 5.75
C ALA A 49 22.50 9.29 6.57
N THR A 50 23.24 9.38 7.68
CA THR A 50 23.31 8.29 8.65
C THR A 50 22.27 8.54 9.73
N VAL A 51 21.39 7.58 9.93
CA VAL A 51 20.32 7.62 10.94
C VAL A 51 20.45 6.45 11.90
N GLU A 52 19.99 6.63 13.12
CA GLU A 52 19.86 5.57 14.11
C GLU A 52 18.38 5.30 14.39
N ILE A 53 18.00 4.04 14.25
CA ILE A 53 16.64 3.56 14.42
C ILE A 53 16.69 2.37 15.36
N GLN A 54 16.05 2.46 16.52
CA GLN A 54 16.06 1.40 17.55
C GLN A 54 17.49 0.92 17.90
N GLY A 55 18.45 1.83 17.99
CA GLY A 55 19.84 1.52 18.28
C GLY A 55 20.67 0.99 17.11
N ALA A 56 20.11 0.80 15.94
CA ALA A 56 20.81 0.38 14.74
C ALA A 56 21.10 1.58 13.82
N ARG A 57 22.35 1.75 13.41
CA ARG A 57 22.75 2.79 12.46
C ARG A 57 22.52 2.34 11.02
N ARG A 58 21.98 3.24 10.20
CA ARG A 58 21.73 3.04 8.76
C ARG A 58 22.17 4.26 7.97
N THR A 59 22.74 4.02 6.81
CA THR A 59 23.03 5.07 5.83
C THR A 59 21.96 5.05 4.76
N LEU A 60 21.33 6.21 4.53
CA LEU A 60 20.31 6.45 3.52
C LEU A 60 20.94 7.28 2.41
N ARG A 61 20.77 6.89 1.14
CA ARG A 61 21.26 7.65 -0.01
C ARG A 61 20.12 8.36 -0.74
N LEU A 62 20.42 9.55 -1.24
CA LEU A 62 19.46 10.32 -2.03
C LEU A 62 19.16 9.55 -3.33
N GLY A 63 17.84 9.28 -3.57
CA GLY A 63 17.42 8.49 -4.72
C GLY A 63 17.25 6.98 -4.47
N GLU A 64 17.62 6.47 -3.31
CA GLU A 64 17.23 5.13 -2.89
C GLU A 64 15.72 5.06 -2.57
N ALA A 65 15.12 3.90 -2.85
CA ALA A 65 13.72 3.66 -2.50
C ALA A 65 13.46 3.89 -1.01
N PRO A 66 12.27 4.39 -0.61
CA PRO A 66 11.97 4.70 0.79
C PRO A 66 12.27 3.52 1.70
N VAL A 67 13.10 3.74 2.70
CA VAL A 67 13.45 2.71 3.68
C VAL A 67 12.27 2.55 4.63
N SER A 68 11.61 1.41 4.58
CA SER A 68 10.63 1.05 5.60
C SER A 68 11.33 0.88 6.95
N VAL A 69 10.98 1.73 7.92
CA VAL A 69 11.48 1.66 9.28
C VAL A 69 10.80 0.51 10.00
N GLY A 70 11.47 -0.64 10.07
CA GLY A 70 10.94 -1.80 10.77
C GLY A 70 11.50 -3.14 10.28
N GLY A 71 12.81 -3.36 10.36
CA GLY A 71 13.34 -4.68 10.10
C GLY A 71 14.87 -4.72 10.12
N ARG A 72 15.44 -5.47 11.03
CA ARG A 72 16.85 -5.84 11.03
C ARG A 72 17.23 -6.40 9.68
N SER A 73 18.24 -5.81 9.05
CA SER A 73 18.90 -6.33 7.86
C SER A 73 19.65 -7.61 8.23
N GLY A 74 18.95 -8.73 8.17
CA GLY A 74 19.58 -10.04 8.01
C GLY A 74 19.69 -10.29 6.50
N SER A 75 20.80 -10.80 6.03
CA SER A 75 21.11 -11.14 4.64
C SER A 75 20.16 -12.23 4.09
N GLY A 76 18.92 -11.87 3.83
CA GLY A 76 17.89 -12.74 3.29
C GLY A 76 16.71 -11.87 2.91
N LYS A 77 16.07 -12.18 1.81
CA LYS A 77 14.86 -11.55 1.29
C LYS A 77 13.71 -11.72 2.27
N ARG A 78 13.75 -10.97 3.37
CA ARG A 78 12.86 -11.10 4.54
C ARG A 78 12.23 -9.77 4.88
N ILE A 79 10.93 -9.76 5.11
CA ILE A 79 10.15 -8.58 5.50
C ILE A 79 9.40 -8.91 6.78
N GLN A 80 9.43 -7.99 7.73
CA GLN A 80 8.62 -8.05 8.94
C GLN A 80 7.51 -7.00 8.86
N LEU A 81 6.28 -7.44 9.04
CA LEU A 81 5.09 -6.61 9.09
C LEU A 81 4.52 -6.63 10.51
N VAL A 82 3.93 -5.51 10.91
CA VAL A 82 3.17 -5.39 12.16
C VAL A 82 1.71 -5.15 11.79
N ALA A 83 0.80 -5.82 12.48
CA ALA A 83 -0.62 -5.65 12.26
C ALA A 83 -1.06 -4.23 12.64
N ASP A 84 -2.01 -3.70 11.88
CA ASP A 84 -2.73 -2.48 12.24
C ASP A 84 -3.68 -2.72 13.45
N GLY A 85 -4.34 -1.66 13.93
CA GLY A 85 -5.28 -1.75 15.05
C GLY A 85 -6.51 -2.64 14.79
N ARG A 86 -6.68 -3.16 13.56
CA ARG A 86 -7.73 -4.11 13.15
C ARG A 86 -7.19 -5.52 12.91
N GLY A 87 -5.90 -5.73 13.12
CA GLY A 87 -5.23 -7.02 12.90
C GLY A 87 -4.86 -7.31 11.44
N HIS A 88 -4.87 -6.30 10.55
CA HIS A 88 -4.48 -6.43 9.16
C HIS A 88 -3.00 -6.10 8.98
N PHE A 89 -2.35 -6.80 8.06
CA PHE A 89 -0.95 -6.55 7.68
C PHE A 89 -0.93 -5.74 6.39
N VAL A 90 -0.82 -4.42 6.54
CA VAL A 90 -0.82 -3.45 5.44
C VAL A 90 0.56 -2.82 5.32
N ASN A 91 1.06 -2.64 4.10
CA ASN A 91 2.31 -1.94 3.83
C ASN A 91 2.35 -1.47 2.36
N SER A 92 3.47 -0.89 1.95
CA SER A 92 3.71 -0.43 0.59
C SER A 92 4.67 -1.35 -0.17
N GLY A 93 4.47 -1.43 -1.47
CA GLY A 93 5.31 -2.18 -2.40
C GLY A 93 5.18 -1.62 -3.80
N THR A 94 5.63 -2.39 -4.80
CA THR A 94 5.46 -2.03 -6.21
C THR A 94 4.92 -3.20 -7.03
N ILE A 95 4.13 -2.86 -8.04
CA ILE A 95 3.71 -3.74 -9.13
C ILE A 95 4.26 -3.16 -10.42
N ASN A 96 5.04 -3.94 -11.17
CA ASN A 96 5.70 -3.50 -12.40
C ASN A 96 6.44 -2.16 -12.22
N GLY A 97 7.06 -1.95 -11.04
CA GLY A 97 7.75 -0.72 -10.66
C GLY A 97 6.85 0.42 -10.16
N GLN A 98 5.52 0.32 -10.26
CA GLN A 98 4.57 1.33 -9.79
C GLN A 98 4.18 1.10 -8.33
N VAL A 99 4.22 2.16 -7.52
CA VAL A 99 3.92 2.08 -6.08
C VAL A 99 2.47 1.69 -5.83
N MET A 100 2.27 0.75 -4.89
CA MET A 100 0.95 0.35 -4.42
C MET A 100 0.96 0.16 -2.90
N GLN A 101 -0.23 0.29 -2.29
CA GLN A 101 -0.46 -0.19 -0.94
C GLN A 101 -1.11 -1.56 -0.98
N TYR A 102 -0.63 -2.47 -0.17
CA TYR A 102 -1.14 -3.84 -0.13
C TYR A 102 -1.56 -4.28 1.26
N MET A 103 -2.45 -5.24 1.29
CA MET A 103 -2.82 -6.01 2.46
C MET A 103 -2.55 -7.50 2.19
N VAL A 104 -1.90 -8.17 3.13
CA VAL A 104 -1.70 -9.63 3.05
C VAL A 104 -3.03 -10.32 3.31
N ASP A 105 -3.52 -11.09 2.33
CA ASP A 105 -4.80 -11.81 2.41
C ASP A 105 -4.62 -13.29 2.05
N THR A 106 -4.47 -14.12 3.07
CA THR A 106 -4.33 -15.58 2.91
C THR A 106 -5.62 -16.27 2.46
N GLY A 107 -6.76 -15.58 2.53
CA GLY A 107 -8.07 -16.06 2.04
C GLY A 107 -8.29 -15.83 0.55
N ALA A 108 -7.53 -14.91 -0.07
CA ALA A 108 -7.63 -14.64 -1.49
C ALA A 108 -6.81 -15.68 -2.29
N SER A 109 -7.41 -16.27 -3.33
CA SER A 109 -6.72 -17.26 -4.20
C SER A 109 -5.67 -16.58 -5.09
N THR A 110 -5.93 -15.34 -5.53
CA THR A 110 -5.05 -14.58 -6.42
C THR A 110 -4.81 -13.19 -5.86
N VAL A 111 -3.78 -12.51 -6.36
CA VAL A 111 -3.65 -11.07 -6.15
C VAL A 111 -4.88 -10.39 -6.74
N ALA A 112 -5.49 -9.48 -5.97
CA ALA A 112 -6.64 -8.71 -6.40
C ALA A 112 -6.34 -7.22 -6.36
N ILE A 113 -6.69 -6.52 -7.46
CA ILE A 113 -6.40 -5.10 -7.65
C ILE A 113 -7.69 -4.41 -8.05
N GLY A 114 -8.06 -3.33 -7.39
CA GLY A 114 -9.18 -2.50 -7.79
C GLY A 114 -8.89 -1.76 -9.10
N ARG A 115 -9.91 -1.56 -9.93
CA ARG A 115 -9.77 -0.86 -11.22
C ARG A 115 -9.05 0.49 -11.11
N PRO A 116 -9.36 1.38 -10.15
CA PRO A 116 -8.66 2.66 -10.04
C PRO A 116 -7.15 2.52 -9.83
N ASP A 117 -6.72 1.53 -9.04
CA ASP A 117 -5.30 1.25 -8.84
C ASP A 117 -4.65 0.68 -10.09
N ALA A 118 -5.32 -0.23 -10.80
CA ALA A 118 -4.84 -0.78 -12.06
C ALA A 118 -4.64 0.31 -13.12
N GLU A 119 -5.59 1.24 -13.24
CA GLU A 119 -5.50 2.40 -14.14
C GLU A 119 -4.36 3.35 -13.75
N ARG A 120 -4.24 3.67 -12.46
CA ARG A 120 -3.15 4.50 -11.93
C ARG A 120 -1.77 3.89 -12.18
N MET A 121 -1.65 2.58 -12.08
CA MET A 121 -0.41 1.85 -12.35
C MET A 121 -0.17 1.57 -13.84
N GLY A 122 -1.08 1.97 -14.74
CA GLY A 122 -0.96 1.76 -16.18
C GLY A 122 -1.06 0.30 -16.60
N LEU A 123 -1.77 -0.55 -15.83
CA LEU A 123 -1.94 -1.96 -16.16
C LEU A 123 -2.93 -2.12 -17.32
N ASN A 124 -2.50 -2.78 -18.40
CA ASN A 124 -3.37 -3.07 -19.56
C ASN A 124 -4.27 -4.28 -19.27
N TYR A 125 -5.13 -4.18 -18.26
CA TYR A 125 -5.95 -5.28 -17.78
C TYR A 125 -7.08 -5.65 -18.74
N GLN A 126 -7.54 -4.73 -19.58
CA GLN A 126 -8.63 -4.98 -20.54
C GLN A 126 -8.25 -5.97 -21.63
N SER A 127 -6.95 -6.15 -21.89
CA SER A 127 -6.43 -7.21 -22.75
C SER A 127 -6.39 -8.58 -22.08
N GLY A 128 -6.62 -8.63 -20.77
CA GLY A 128 -6.67 -9.87 -19.99
C GLY A 128 -7.93 -10.69 -20.22
N GLN A 129 -7.98 -11.88 -19.65
CA GLN A 129 -9.13 -12.76 -19.74
C GLN A 129 -10.28 -12.27 -18.85
N PRO A 130 -11.49 -11.99 -19.38
CA PRO A 130 -12.65 -11.68 -18.57
C PRO A 130 -13.02 -12.86 -17.65
N VAL A 131 -13.26 -12.56 -16.37
CA VAL A 131 -13.62 -13.56 -15.36
C VAL A 131 -14.73 -13.03 -14.45
N ARG A 132 -15.46 -13.95 -13.83
CA ARG A 132 -16.37 -13.63 -12.73
C ARG A 132 -15.69 -14.01 -11.42
N VAL A 133 -15.71 -13.12 -10.46
CA VAL A 133 -15.10 -13.31 -9.14
C VAL A 133 -16.17 -13.27 -8.06
N ASN A 134 -16.13 -14.25 -7.18
CA ASN A 134 -16.95 -14.20 -5.96
C ASN A 134 -16.25 -13.29 -4.96
N THR A 135 -16.91 -12.25 -4.53
CA THR A 135 -16.46 -11.32 -3.50
C THR A 135 -17.40 -11.36 -2.31
N ALA A 136 -17.00 -10.79 -1.19
CA ALA A 136 -17.86 -10.65 -0.02
C ALA A 136 -19.18 -9.90 -0.34
N ASN A 137 -19.18 -9.05 -1.38
CA ASN A 137 -20.35 -8.27 -1.82
C ASN A 137 -21.11 -8.92 -3.00
N GLY A 138 -20.84 -10.20 -3.29
CA GLY A 138 -21.45 -10.93 -4.40
C GLY A 138 -20.51 -11.15 -5.58
N VAL A 139 -21.09 -11.51 -6.74
CA VAL A 139 -20.32 -11.78 -7.97
C VAL A 139 -19.96 -10.46 -8.65
N ALA A 140 -18.67 -10.23 -8.87
CA ALA A 140 -18.16 -9.09 -9.61
C ALA A 140 -17.52 -9.55 -10.93
N GLN A 141 -17.54 -8.68 -11.94
CA GLN A 141 -16.76 -8.86 -13.15
C GLN A 141 -15.33 -8.42 -12.89
N GLY A 142 -14.38 -9.11 -13.50
CA GLY A 142 -12.95 -8.77 -13.44
C GLY A 142 -12.22 -9.26 -14.68
N TRP A 143 -10.92 -9.01 -14.67
CA TRP A 143 -9.99 -9.43 -15.73
C TRP A 143 -8.81 -10.13 -15.10
N ARG A 144 -8.52 -11.34 -15.56
CA ARG A 144 -7.32 -12.09 -15.19
C ARG A 144 -6.17 -11.66 -16.07
N MET A 145 -5.05 -11.32 -15.45
CA MET A 145 -3.82 -10.99 -16.14
C MET A 145 -2.61 -11.48 -15.38
N LYS A 146 -1.46 -11.47 -16.03
CA LYS A 146 -0.17 -11.77 -15.41
C LYS A 146 0.61 -10.48 -15.22
N LEU A 147 1.08 -10.24 -14.00
CA LEU A 147 1.93 -9.12 -13.65
C LEU A 147 3.39 -9.51 -13.90
N ASP A 148 4.21 -8.60 -14.42
CA ASP A 148 5.62 -8.86 -14.64
C ASP A 148 6.36 -9.08 -13.33
N SER A 149 6.15 -8.19 -12.35
CA SER A 149 6.72 -8.35 -11.00
C SER A 149 5.86 -7.71 -9.92
N ILE A 150 5.95 -8.29 -8.71
CA ILE A 150 5.52 -7.66 -7.46
C ILE A 150 6.73 -7.62 -6.54
N ARG A 151 7.04 -6.44 -6.03
CA ARG A 151 8.12 -6.24 -5.08
C ARG A 151 7.59 -5.66 -3.78
N ILE A 152 7.93 -6.31 -2.67
CA ILE A 152 7.66 -5.85 -1.31
C ILE A 152 8.98 -5.91 -0.53
N GLY A 153 9.50 -4.75 -0.10
CA GLY A 153 10.85 -4.66 0.47
C GLY A 153 11.89 -5.30 -0.45
N ASP A 154 12.65 -6.27 0.08
CA ASP A 154 13.68 -7.00 -0.64
C ASP A 154 13.17 -8.28 -1.34
N VAL A 155 11.89 -8.58 -1.21
CA VAL A 155 11.25 -9.74 -1.86
C VAL A 155 10.65 -9.32 -3.18
N GLU A 156 11.03 -10.00 -4.26
CA GLU A 156 10.48 -9.80 -5.60
C GLU A 156 10.05 -11.15 -6.20
N VAL A 157 8.84 -11.16 -6.72
CA VAL A 157 8.22 -12.33 -7.38
C VAL A 157 7.78 -11.91 -8.76
N PHE A 158 8.13 -12.71 -9.78
CA PHE A 158 7.83 -12.46 -11.17
C PHE A 158 6.67 -13.31 -11.67
N GLY A 159 5.97 -12.81 -12.68
CA GLY A 159 4.95 -13.56 -13.38
C GLY A 159 3.75 -13.94 -12.52
N VAL A 160 3.33 -13.05 -11.62
CA VAL A 160 2.24 -13.29 -10.66
C VAL A 160 0.88 -13.14 -11.32
N GLU A 161 0.01 -14.13 -11.16
CA GLU A 161 -1.37 -14.04 -11.62
C GLU A 161 -2.16 -13.07 -10.73
N ALA A 162 -2.90 -12.17 -11.37
CA ALA A 162 -3.74 -11.20 -10.70
C ALA A 162 -5.11 -11.08 -11.36
N ILE A 163 -6.09 -10.66 -10.59
CA ILE A 163 -7.43 -10.29 -11.04
C ILE A 163 -7.63 -8.79 -10.78
N ILE A 164 -7.99 -8.07 -11.83
CA ILE A 164 -8.42 -6.69 -11.72
C ILE A 164 -9.93 -6.69 -11.57
N THR A 165 -10.43 -6.21 -10.45
CA THR A 165 -11.86 -6.13 -10.18
C THR A 165 -12.45 -4.83 -10.75
N SER A 166 -13.70 -4.87 -11.21
CA SER A 166 -14.40 -3.66 -11.68
C SER A 166 -14.68 -2.66 -10.55
N GLN A 167 -14.63 -3.10 -9.30
CA GLN A 167 -14.88 -2.29 -8.11
C GLN A 167 -13.59 -1.66 -7.57
N PRO A 168 -13.66 -0.48 -6.94
CA PRO A 168 -12.54 0.07 -6.19
C PRO A 168 -12.26 -0.80 -4.96
N MET A 169 -11.00 -0.87 -4.58
CA MET A 169 -10.54 -1.56 -3.37
C MET A 169 -9.64 -0.62 -2.57
N PRO A 170 -9.67 -0.68 -1.23
CA PRO A 170 -8.82 0.18 -0.40
C PRO A 170 -7.34 -0.18 -0.47
N TYR A 171 -7.03 -1.43 -0.80
CA TYR A 171 -5.67 -1.98 -0.93
C TYR A 171 -5.65 -3.02 -2.04
N VAL A 172 -4.46 -3.25 -2.60
CA VAL A 172 -4.16 -4.46 -3.36
C VAL A 172 -4.14 -5.64 -2.39
N LEU A 173 -4.87 -6.72 -2.67
CA LEU A 173 -4.79 -7.93 -1.86
C LEU A 173 -3.66 -8.81 -2.39
N LEU A 174 -2.67 -9.10 -1.55
CA LEU A 174 -1.64 -10.11 -1.84
C LEU A 174 -2.18 -11.48 -1.47
N GLY A 175 -2.78 -12.14 -2.46
CA GLY A 175 -3.35 -13.48 -2.32
C GLY A 175 -2.35 -14.59 -2.62
N ASN A 176 -2.87 -15.82 -2.66
CA ASN A 176 -2.04 -17.03 -2.74
C ASN A 176 -1.21 -17.14 -4.03
N SER A 177 -1.62 -16.51 -5.14
CA SER A 177 -0.79 -16.47 -6.35
C SER A 177 0.57 -15.80 -6.14
N PHE A 178 0.68 -14.90 -5.16
CA PHE A 178 1.94 -14.31 -4.69
C PHE A 178 2.49 -15.07 -3.48
N LEU A 179 1.63 -15.37 -2.49
CA LEU A 179 2.05 -15.92 -1.20
C LEU A 179 2.59 -17.36 -1.30
N ASN A 180 2.27 -18.10 -2.36
CA ASN A 180 2.84 -19.43 -2.60
C ASN A 180 4.36 -19.41 -2.83
N GLU A 181 4.91 -18.28 -3.30
CA GLU A 181 6.35 -18.06 -3.46
C GLU A 181 7.02 -17.60 -2.16
N ILE A 182 6.23 -17.41 -1.10
CA ILE A 182 6.64 -16.82 0.16
C ILE A 182 6.46 -17.83 1.28
N GLN A 183 7.45 -17.92 2.15
CA GLN A 183 7.29 -18.51 3.47
C GLN A 183 6.73 -17.46 4.40
N LEU A 184 5.54 -17.67 4.92
CA LEU A 184 4.84 -16.78 5.82
C LEU A 184 4.85 -17.36 7.23
N THR A 185 5.33 -16.59 8.20
CA THR A 185 5.27 -16.93 9.63
C THR A 185 4.54 -15.81 10.35
N ARG A 186 3.46 -16.13 11.05
CA ARG A 186 2.70 -15.18 11.86
C ARG A 186 2.83 -15.51 13.34
N THR A 187 3.14 -14.51 14.15
CA THR A 187 3.18 -14.60 15.62
C THR A 187 2.47 -13.39 16.18
N ASN A 188 1.29 -13.57 16.74
CA ASN A 188 0.43 -12.51 17.26
C ASN A 188 0.17 -11.40 16.23
N ASP A 189 0.68 -10.20 16.50
CA ASP A 189 0.59 -8.99 15.72
C ASP A 189 1.76 -8.80 14.73
N GLN A 190 2.65 -9.79 14.62
CA GLN A 190 3.79 -9.78 13.72
C GLN A 190 3.67 -10.84 12.64
N MET A 191 4.06 -10.47 11.42
CA MET A 191 4.15 -11.38 10.28
C MET A 191 5.51 -11.24 9.61
N VAL A 192 6.14 -12.36 9.33
CA VAL A 192 7.40 -12.42 8.59
C VAL A 192 7.15 -13.08 7.26
N LEU A 193 7.60 -12.41 6.20
CA LEU A 193 7.54 -12.88 4.82
C LEU A 193 8.98 -13.12 4.32
N GLU A 194 9.27 -14.32 3.87
CA GLU A 194 10.57 -14.71 3.31
C GLU A 194 10.35 -15.37 1.96
N LYS A 195 11.15 -15.03 0.94
CA LYS A 195 11.06 -15.73 -0.35
C LYS A 195 11.47 -17.19 -0.16
N ARG A 196 10.66 -18.11 -0.65
CA ARG A 196 11.02 -19.53 -0.71
C ARG A 196 12.23 -19.69 -1.62
N ARG A 197 13.11 -20.62 -1.24
CA ARG A 197 14.30 -21.00 -2.03
C ARG A 197 13.93 -21.95 -3.14
#